data_a2d22229974516d5cb88784780fcc76b
#
_entry.id   a2d22229974516d5cb88784780fcc76b
#
_cell.length_a   1.000
_cell.length_b   1.000
_cell.length_c   1.000
_cell.angle_alpha   90.00
_cell.angle_beta   90.00
_cell.angle_gamma   90.00
#
_symmetry.space_group_name_H-M   'P 1'
#
loop_
_entity.id
_entity.type
_entity.pdbx_description
1 polymer ?
#
loop_
_entity_poly.entity_id
_entity_poly.type
_entity_poly.pdbx_seq_one_letter_code
_entity_poly.pdbx_strand_id
1 'polypeptide(L)'
;MKQSVSAEQIELKSSLPGSKKVYVDGPREGMKVPMREIEQSETNGVPNPPIRVYDTSGPYTDPEYKVELEKGIPTPRHSWIMGRGDVEAYEGREVKPEDDGVKVASKHTPVFPQMDRQPLRAKQGANVTQMHYARNGIITSEMEYVAIREGVEPEFVRKEIAEGRAILPANINHPEAEPMIIGRNFHVKVNANIGNSAVSSSIAEEVEKMTWATRWGADTIMDLSTGKNIHTTREWIIRNAPVPVGTVPIYQALEKVNGIAEDLTWEVYRDTLIEQAEQGVDYFTIHAGVLLRYIPITAKRTTGIVSRGGSIMAQWCLFHHKENFLYTHFEEICEIMKQYDVSFSLGDGLRPGSIADANDEAQFSELETLGELTKIAWKHDVQVMIEGPGHVPMHLIKENMEKELDICQGAPFYTLGPLTTDIAPGYDHITSAIGAAMIGWFGTAMLCYVTPKEHLGLPNKDDVRTGVITYKIAAYAADLAKGHKTAHQRDDALSKARFEFRWRDQFNLSLDPERAMEYHDETLPAEGAKTAHFCSMCGPKFCSMRISHDIREYAKENDLETTEAIEKGMKEKAEEFKEAGSHLYQ
;
A
#
# COMPACT_ATOMS: atom_id res chain seq x y z
N MET A 1 -18.09 -25.84 19.39
CA MET A 1 -17.03 -25.00 19.94
C MET A 1 -17.12 -23.68 19.23
N LYS A 2 -17.22 -22.54 19.95
CA LYS A 2 -17.09 -21.21 19.34
C LYS A 2 -15.64 -21.12 18.84
N GLN A 3 -15.43 -21.05 17.53
CA GLN A 3 -14.12 -20.66 16.99
C GLN A 3 -13.95 -19.16 17.26
N SER A 4 -13.34 -18.81 18.39
CA SER A 4 -12.87 -17.45 18.62
C SER A 4 -11.58 -17.28 17.83
N VAL A 5 -11.44 -16.15 17.14
CA VAL A 5 -10.14 -15.72 16.61
C VAL A 5 -9.29 -15.32 17.82
N SER A 6 -8.25 -16.05 18.14
CA SER A 6 -7.40 -15.74 19.30
C SER A 6 -6.01 -15.26 18.84
N ALA A 7 -5.40 -14.39 19.65
CA ALA A 7 -4.05 -13.91 19.42
C ALA A 7 -3.00 -15.05 19.37
N GLU A 8 -3.30 -16.21 19.98
CA GLU A 8 -2.44 -17.41 19.94
C GLU A 8 -2.42 -18.08 18.56
N GLN A 9 -3.41 -17.81 17.71
CA GLN A 9 -3.50 -18.32 16.33
C GLN A 9 -2.73 -17.43 15.35
N ILE A 10 -2.33 -16.21 15.76
CA ILE A 10 -1.64 -15.26 14.92
C ILE A 10 -0.20 -15.14 15.43
N GLU A 11 0.76 -15.42 14.56
CA GLU A 11 2.18 -15.25 14.88
C GLU A 11 2.53 -13.74 14.94
N LEU A 12 2.28 -13.13 16.10
CA LEU A 12 2.65 -11.75 16.36
C LEU A 12 4.12 -11.70 16.74
N LYS A 13 4.95 -11.23 15.84
CA LYS A 13 6.39 -11.05 16.09
C LYS A 13 6.64 -9.63 16.61
N SER A 14 7.67 -9.51 17.45
CA SER A 14 8.28 -8.24 17.83
C SER A 14 8.71 -7.41 16.62
N SER A 15 9.16 -6.20 16.85
CA SER A 15 9.78 -5.33 15.84
C SER A 15 10.83 -6.08 15.00
N LEU A 16 11.05 -5.62 13.77
CA LEU A 16 12.06 -6.23 12.90
C LEU A 16 13.45 -6.14 13.53
N PRO A 17 14.37 -7.10 13.24
CA PRO A 17 15.70 -7.16 13.84
C PRO A 17 16.45 -5.82 13.79
N GLY A 18 17.19 -5.51 14.87
CA GLY A 18 18.00 -4.29 14.98
C GLY A 18 17.23 -2.98 14.96
N SER A 19 15.95 -3.04 15.25
CA SER A 19 15.10 -1.85 15.32
C SER A 19 14.16 -1.91 16.50
N LYS A 20 13.67 -0.73 16.91
CA LYS A 20 12.67 -0.58 17.97
C LYS A 20 11.58 0.39 17.51
N LYS A 21 10.38 0.20 18.05
CA LYS A 21 9.30 1.17 17.89
C LYS A 21 9.58 2.38 18.77
N VAL A 22 9.47 3.58 18.21
CA VAL A 22 9.53 4.84 18.92
C VAL A 22 8.37 5.72 18.48
N TYR A 23 7.95 6.64 19.31
CA TYR A 23 6.87 7.57 18.98
C TYR A 23 7.40 8.99 18.88
N VAL A 24 6.99 9.69 17.82
CA VAL A 24 7.21 11.14 17.68
C VAL A 24 5.95 11.84 18.17
N ASP A 25 6.08 12.70 19.17
CA ASP A 25 4.96 13.49 19.67
C ASP A 25 4.53 14.53 18.64
N GLY A 26 3.22 14.62 18.40
CA GLY A 26 2.62 15.62 17.56
C GLY A 26 2.22 16.88 18.32
N PRO A 27 1.71 17.92 17.63
CA PRO A 27 1.34 19.21 18.23
C PRO A 27 0.10 19.14 19.12
N ARG A 28 -0.68 18.05 19.04
CA ARG A 28 -1.90 17.87 19.83
C ARG A 28 -1.67 16.88 20.98
N GLU A 29 -2.35 17.11 22.08
CA GLU A 29 -2.31 16.21 23.24
C GLU A 29 -2.68 14.78 22.82
N GLY A 30 -1.83 13.83 23.21
CA GLY A 30 -2.00 12.40 22.89
C GLY A 30 -1.68 11.98 21.45
N MET A 31 -1.30 12.91 20.57
CA MET A 31 -0.87 12.56 19.22
C MET A 31 0.53 11.95 19.24
N LYS A 32 0.64 10.70 18.85
CA LYS A 32 1.89 9.94 18.77
C LYS A 32 2.01 9.26 17.42
N VAL A 33 3.05 9.58 16.67
CA VAL A 33 3.32 9.02 15.34
C VAL A 33 4.36 7.91 15.47
N PRO A 34 4.01 6.64 15.19
CA PRO A 34 4.93 5.53 15.36
C PRO A 34 5.99 5.51 14.27
N MET A 35 7.23 5.37 14.69
CA MET A 35 8.38 5.19 13.81
C MET A 35 9.12 3.92 14.21
N ARG A 36 9.69 3.25 13.24
CA ARG A 36 10.70 2.23 13.45
C ARG A 36 12.07 2.91 13.40
N GLU A 37 12.75 2.94 14.54
CA GLU A 37 14.12 3.45 14.66
C GLU A 37 15.10 2.29 14.48
N ILE A 38 15.95 2.39 13.46
CA ILE A 38 16.97 1.41 13.10
C ILE A 38 18.30 1.94 13.59
N GLU A 39 18.86 1.25 14.59
CA GLU A 39 20.16 1.60 15.17
C GLU A 39 21.30 1.19 14.23
N GLN A 40 22.40 1.92 14.31
CA GLN A 40 23.62 1.63 13.57
C GLN A 40 24.83 1.56 14.50
N SER A 41 25.73 0.63 14.23
CA SER A 41 27.02 0.56 14.93
C SER A 41 27.95 1.70 14.52
N GLU A 42 28.94 1.97 15.34
CA GLU A 42 29.95 3.02 15.11
C GLU A 42 30.88 2.69 13.92
N THR A 43 31.37 3.75 13.28
CA THR A 43 32.44 3.68 12.29
C THR A 43 33.70 4.28 12.91
N ASN A 44 34.72 3.47 13.17
CA ASN A 44 36.01 3.92 13.75
C ASN A 44 35.87 4.77 15.03
N GLY A 45 34.95 4.36 15.93
CA GLY A 45 34.66 5.08 17.17
C GLY A 45 33.77 6.30 17.02
N VAL A 46 33.24 6.56 15.82
CA VAL A 46 32.28 7.65 15.57
C VAL A 46 30.88 7.07 15.44
N PRO A 47 29.90 7.49 16.26
CA PRO A 47 28.54 7.03 16.19
C PRO A 47 27.88 7.37 14.83
N ASN A 48 27.16 6.41 14.23
CA ASN A 48 26.30 6.66 13.10
C ASN A 48 24.89 7.00 13.61
N PRO A 49 24.19 8.01 13.03
CA PRO A 49 22.85 8.36 13.46
C PRO A 49 21.85 7.24 13.13
N PRO A 50 20.86 7.00 13.98
CA PRO A 50 19.80 6.04 13.66
C PRO A 50 18.97 6.52 12.47
N ILE A 51 18.41 5.56 11.72
CA ILE A 51 17.44 5.85 10.65
C ILE A 51 16.04 5.60 11.16
N ARG A 52 15.15 6.58 11.01
CA ARG A 52 13.73 6.46 11.33
C ARG A 52 12.91 6.32 10.08
N VAL A 53 12.01 5.33 10.08
CA VAL A 53 11.02 5.11 9.02
C VAL A 53 9.65 4.94 9.67
N TYR A 54 8.59 5.33 8.97
CA TYR A 54 7.24 5.13 9.49
C TYR A 54 6.96 3.64 9.72
N ASP A 55 6.29 3.31 10.82
CA ASP A 55 5.96 1.95 11.20
C ASP A 55 4.46 1.68 10.99
N THR A 56 4.12 1.01 9.89
CA THR A 56 2.74 0.69 9.50
C THR A 56 2.08 -0.40 10.34
N SER A 57 2.84 -1.05 11.22
CA SER A 57 2.34 -2.20 12.01
C SER A 57 1.40 -1.81 13.16
N GLY A 58 1.13 -0.51 13.37
CA GLY A 58 0.32 -0.06 14.50
C GLY A 58 0.86 -0.58 15.84
N PRO A 59 0.00 -1.07 16.74
CA PRO A 59 0.45 -1.54 18.06
C PRO A 59 1.11 -2.94 18.03
N TYR A 60 1.04 -3.67 16.91
CA TYR A 60 1.46 -5.09 16.88
C TYR A 60 2.95 -5.32 17.13
N THR A 61 3.80 -4.33 16.90
CA THR A 61 5.25 -4.41 17.18
C THR A 61 5.67 -3.59 18.41
N ASP A 62 4.71 -3.06 19.16
CA ASP A 62 4.97 -2.35 20.42
C ASP A 62 5.11 -3.37 21.56
N PRO A 63 6.29 -3.47 22.21
CA PRO A 63 6.51 -4.44 23.28
C PRO A 63 5.68 -4.17 24.54
N GLU A 64 5.18 -2.95 24.72
CA GLU A 64 4.35 -2.56 25.85
C GLU A 64 2.85 -2.83 25.60
N TYR A 65 2.45 -3.10 24.35
CA TYR A 65 1.07 -3.35 24.01
C TYR A 65 0.72 -4.84 24.00
N LYS A 66 -0.26 -5.20 24.82
CA LYS A 66 -0.81 -6.56 24.80
C LYS A 66 -1.93 -6.65 23.75
N VAL A 67 -1.69 -7.41 22.71
CA VAL A 67 -2.66 -7.65 21.65
C VAL A 67 -3.81 -8.54 22.14
N GLU A 68 -5.04 -8.01 22.03
CA GLU A 68 -6.27 -8.74 22.30
C GLU A 68 -7.24 -8.52 21.12
N LEU A 69 -7.16 -9.35 20.10
CA LEU A 69 -7.88 -9.17 18.83
C LEU A 69 -9.40 -9.03 18.99
N GLU A 70 -9.97 -9.66 20.02
CA GLU A 70 -11.40 -9.57 20.35
C GLU A 70 -11.83 -8.19 20.89
N LYS A 71 -10.88 -7.38 21.30
CA LYS A 71 -11.12 -5.99 21.77
C LYS A 71 -10.86 -4.96 20.69
N GLY A 72 -10.21 -5.36 19.60
CA GLY A 72 -9.67 -4.44 18.61
C GLY A 72 -8.44 -3.69 19.12
N ILE A 73 -7.91 -2.80 18.27
CA ILE A 73 -6.75 -1.97 18.58
C ILE A 73 -7.18 -0.59 19.09
N PRO A 74 -6.25 0.21 19.67
CA PRO A 74 -6.55 1.58 20.11
C PRO A 74 -7.13 2.46 19.01
N THR A 75 -7.95 3.42 19.41
CA THR A 75 -8.68 4.34 18.53
C THR A 75 -8.11 5.77 18.60
N PRO A 76 -6.89 6.05 18.07
CA PRO A 76 -6.21 7.33 18.23
C PRO A 76 -7.02 8.51 17.67
N ARG A 77 -7.86 8.28 16.65
CA ARG A 77 -8.64 9.33 16.00
C ARG A 77 -9.97 9.64 16.67
N HIS A 78 -10.45 8.80 17.62
CA HIS A 78 -11.78 8.97 18.19
C HIS A 78 -12.00 10.36 18.82
N SER A 79 -11.06 10.82 19.66
CA SER A 79 -11.13 12.13 20.30
C SER A 79 -11.06 13.29 19.29
N TRP A 80 -10.31 13.12 18.20
CA TRP A 80 -10.20 14.14 17.16
C TRP A 80 -11.50 14.28 16.37
N ILE A 81 -12.13 13.14 16.01
CA ILE A 81 -13.42 13.09 15.30
C ILE A 81 -14.50 13.75 16.16
N MET A 82 -14.65 13.33 17.42
CA MET A 82 -15.66 13.89 18.32
C MET A 82 -15.41 15.36 18.64
N GLY A 83 -14.15 15.77 18.75
CA GLY A 83 -13.74 17.14 19.08
C GLY A 83 -14.10 18.18 18.00
N ARG A 84 -14.33 17.76 16.76
CA ARG A 84 -14.81 18.64 15.67
C ARG A 84 -16.26 19.11 15.87
N GLY A 85 -17.08 18.31 16.55
CA GLY A 85 -18.45 18.68 16.90
C GLY A 85 -19.46 18.63 15.76
N ASP A 86 -19.09 18.12 14.60
CA ASP A 86 -19.87 18.05 13.35
C ASP A 86 -20.42 16.65 13.03
N VAL A 87 -20.14 15.67 13.89
CA VAL A 87 -20.67 14.31 13.83
C VAL A 87 -21.73 14.04 14.88
N GLU A 88 -22.60 13.08 14.62
CA GLU A 88 -23.57 12.54 15.56
C GLU A 88 -23.58 11.03 15.53
N ALA A 89 -23.79 10.39 16.70
CA ALA A 89 -24.09 8.98 16.78
C ALA A 89 -25.57 8.72 16.49
N TYR A 90 -25.87 7.62 15.84
CA TYR A 90 -27.24 7.24 15.51
C TYR A 90 -27.43 5.72 15.52
N GLU A 91 -28.66 5.24 15.40
CA GLU A 91 -28.95 3.80 15.52
C GLU A 91 -28.28 2.97 14.42
N GLY A 92 -28.08 3.58 13.25
CA GLY A 92 -27.49 2.89 12.11
C GLY A 92 -28.44 1.89 11.46
N ARG A 93 -27.88 1.15 10.50
CA ARG A 93 -28.57 0.11 9.76
C ARG A 93 -28.46 -1.23 10.51
N GLU A 94 -29.57 -2.00 10.57
CA GLU A 94 -29.55 -3.35 11.08
C GLU A 94 -28.72 -4.28 10.16
N VAL A 95 -27.85 -5.09 10.76
CA VAL A 95 -27.07 -6.11 10.03
C VAL A 95 -27.98 -7.30 9.73
N LYS A 96 -28.02 -7.71 8.47
CA LYS A 96 -28.87 -8.78 7.96
C LYS A 96 -28.04 -10.01 7.57
N PRO A 97 -28.62 -11.21 7.56
CA PRO A 97 -27.89 -12.42 7.14
C PRO A 97 -27.29 -12.34 5.74
N GLU A 98 -27.96 -11.67 4.81
CA GLU A 98 -27.47 -11.47 3.45
C GLU A 98 -26.20 -10.61 3.37
N ASP A 99 -25.90 -9.80 4.40
CA ASP A 99 -24.65 -9.03 4.48
C ASP A 99 -23.45 -9.97 4.64
N ASP A 100 -23.65 -11.13 5.23
CA ASP A 100 -22.67 -12.22 5.32
C ASP A 100 -22.79 -13.25 4.18
N GLY A 101 -23.51 -12.96 3.12
CA GLY A 101 -23.71 -13.86 1.98
C GLY A 101 -24.47 -15.14 2.34
N VAL A 102 -25.35 -15.09 3.36
CA VAL A 102 -26.13 -16.26 3.82
C VAL A 102 -27.61 -15.90 3.96
N LYS A 103 -28.48 -16.88 3.77
CA LYS A 103 -29.94 -16.68 3.92
C LYS A 103 -30.42 -16.72 5.38
N VAL A 104 -29.66 -17.36 6.24
CA VAL A 104 -29.97 -17.51 7.67
C VAL A 104 -28.68 -17.39 8.45
N ALA A 105 -28.69 -16.56 9.49
CA ALA A 105 -27.51 -16.36 10.34
C ALA A 105 -27.00 -17.69 10.92
N SER A 106 -25.73 -17.96 10.80
CA SER A 106 -25.09 -19.12 11.39
C SER A 106 -24.82 -18.87 12.88
N LYS A 107 -25.26 -19.78 13.73
CA LYS A 107 -24.92 -19.75 15.17
C LYS A 107 -23.43 -19.97 15.47
N HIS A 108 -22.66 -20.33 14.45
CA HIS A 108 -21.22 -20.67 14.57
C HIS A 108 -20.27 -19.61 13.98
N THR A 109 -20.80 -18.56 13.33
CA THR A 109 -19.96 -17.46 12.84
C THR A 109 -19.42 -16.66 14.02
N PRO A 110 -18.10 -16.47 14.14
CA PRO A 110 -17.51 -15.70 15.23
C PRO A 110 -17.79 -14.21 15.01
N VAL A 111 -18.87 -13.71 15.59
CA VAL A 111 -19.20 -12.26 15.58
C VAL A 111 -18.16 -11.53 16.41
N PHE A 112 -17.78 -10.31 15.98
CA PHE A 112 -16.87 -9.48 16.77
C PHE A 112 -17.49 -9.14 18.13
N PRO A 113 -16.80 -9.40 19.27
CA PRO A 113 -17.45 -9.46 20.59
C PRO A 113 -17.96 -8.14 21.18
N GLN A 114 -17.53 -6.99 20.67
CA GLN A 114 -17.80 -5.68 21.28
C GLN A 114 -18.53 -4.72 20.32
N MET A 115 -19.63 -5.20 19.73
CA MET A 115 -20.40 -4.45 18.71
C MET A 115 -21.43 -3.46 19.26
N ASP A 116 -21.35 -3.04 20.53
CA ASP A 116 -22.26 -2.00 21.08
C ASP A 116 -21.94 -0.57 20.60
N ARG A 117 -21.13 -0.45 19.54
CA ARG A 117 -20.74 0.85 19.00
C ARG A 117 -21.79 1.37 18.02
N GLN A 118 -22.39 2.50 18.34
CA GLN A 118 -23.22 3.22 17.38
C GLN A 118 -22.37 3.86 16.29
N PRO A 119 -22.74 3.73 15.01
CA PRO A 119 -22.06 4.40 13.94
C PRO A 119 -22.22 5.93 14.05
N LEU A 120 -21.21 6.65 13.55
CA LEU A 120 -21.21 8.08 13.43
C LEU A 120 -21.57 8.47 11.99
N ARG A 121 -22.23 9.62 11.85
CA ARG A 121 -22.43 10.31 10.56
C ARG A 121 -22.28 11.80 10.72
N ALA A 122 -22.11 12.51 9.62
CA ALA A 122 -22.17 13.97 9.62
C ALA A 122 -23.54 14.46 10.12
N LYS A 123 -23.54 15.50 10.95
CA LYS A 123 -24.77 16.19 11.33
C LYS A 123 -25.47 16.77 10.10
N GLN A 124 -26.78 16.99 10.20
CA GLN A 124 -27.55 17.56 9.11
C GLN A 124 -26.91 18.86 8.58
N GLY A 125 -26.59 18.89 7.30
CA GLY A 125 -25.97 20.03 6.64
C GLY A 125 -24.46 20.16 6.81
N ALA A 126 -23.81 19.27 7.60
CA ALA A 126 -22.36 19.20 7.71
C ALA A 126 -21.74 18.33 6.60
N ASN A 127 -20.47 18.58 6.33
CA ASN A 127 -19.60 17.73 5.52
C ASN A 127 -18.34 17.45 6.33
N VAL A 128 -17.98 16.16 6.51
CA VAL A 128 -16.91 15.72 7.41
C VAL A 128 -15.67 15.22 6.66
N THR A 129 -15.63 15.45 5.34
CA THR A 129 -14.49 14.97 4.53
C THR A 129 -13.24 15.80 4.75
N GLN A 130 -12.08 15.16 4.65
CA GLN A 130 -10.80 15.86 4.75
C GLN A 130 -10.65 16.94 3.67
N MET A 131 -11.19 16.71 2.46
CA MET A 131 -11.19 17.71 1.40
C MET A 131 -12.02 18.95 1.77
N HIS A 132 -13.17 18.76 2.41
CA HIS A 132 -14.00 19.87 2.88
C HIS A 132 -13.24 20.75 3.88
N TYR A 133 -12.62 20.15 4.89
CA TYR A 133 -11.81 20.92 5.84
C TYR A 133 -10.64 21.61 5.14
N ALA A 134 -9.92 20.91 4.28
CA ALA A 134 -8.78 21.46 3.56
C ALA A 134 -9.16 22.68 2.70
N ARG A 135 -10.28 22.63 1.99
CA ARG A 135 -10.80 23.74 1.16
C ARG A 135 -11.25 24.93 1.99
N ASN A 136 -11.72 24.70 3.20
CA ASN A 136 -12.06 25.75 4.16
C ASN A 136 -10.85 26.29 4.94
N GLY A 137 -9.63 25.91 4.57
CA GLY A 137 -8.40 26.37 5.22
C GLY A 137 -8.12 25.73 6.58
N ILE A 138 -8.80 24.63 6.92
CA ILE A 138 -8.68 23.94 8.20
C ILE A 138 -7.66 22.82 8.06
N ILE A 139 -6.63 22.86 8.92
CA ILE A 139 -5.69 21.76 9.11
C ILE A 139 -6.25 20.85 10.21
N THR A 140 -6.60 19.62 9.85
CA THR A 140 -7.12 18.63 10.79
C THR A 140 -6.00 17.94 11.57
N SER A 141 -6.34 17.22 12.63
CA SER A 141 -5.38 16.39 13.38
C SER A 141 -4.76 15.32 12.49
N GLU A 142 -5.55 14.77 11.58
CA GLU A 142 -5.09 13.79 10.58
C GLU A 142 -4.03 14.38 9.64
N MET A 143 -4.20 15.62 9.19
CA MET A 143 -3.22 16.33 8.33
C MET A 143 -1.92 16.63 9.09
N GLU A 144 -2.00 17.02 10.37
CA GLU A 144 -0.83 17.22 11.23
C GLU A 144 -0.06 15.91 11.47
N TYR A 145 -0.78 14.81 11.69
CA TYR A 145 -0.19 13.48 11.83
C TYR A 145 0.55 13.06 10.54
N VAL A 146 -0.10 13.22 9.39
CA VAL A 146 0.49 12.93 8.07
C VAL A 146 1.72 13.78 7.81
N ALA A 147 1.72 15.04 8.19
CA ALA A 147 2.87 15.93 8.02
C ALA A 147 4.12 15.39 8.74
N ILE A 148 3.95 14.86 9.96
CA ILE A 148 5.04 14.21 10.71
C ILE A 148 5.46 12.91 10.03
N ARG A 149 4.48 12.08 9.61
CA ARG A 149 4.74 10.81 8.93
C ARG A 149 5.57 10.97 7.65
N GLU A 150 5.23 11.99 6.85
CA GLU A 150 5.86 12.24 5.55
C GLU A 150 7.07 13.19 5.63
N GLY A 151 7.29 13.85 6.78
CA GLY A 151 8.37 14.82 6.96
C GLY A 151 8.16 16.11 6.17
N VAL A 152 6.93 16.59 6.10
CA VAL A 152 6.51 17.80 5.37
C VAL A 152 5.74 18.76 6.27
N GLU A 153 5.49 19.99 5.79
CA GLU A 153 4.69 20.97 6.54
C GLU A 153 3.17 20.64 6.47
N PRO A 154 2.41 20.82 7.56
CA PRO A 154 0.97 20.55 7.58
C PRO A 154 0.17 21.33 6.53
N GLU A 155 0.57 22.58 6.24
CA GLU A 155 -0.05 23.39 5.20
C GLU A 155 0.16 22.83 3.79
N PHE A 156 1.29 22.16 3.55
CA PHE A 156 1.52 21.45 2.30
C PHE A 156 0.52 20.29 2.14
N VAL A 157 0.31 19.49 3.20
CA VAL A 157 -0.67 18.40 3.20
C VAL A 157 -2.06 18.94 2.92
N ARG A 158 -2.48 20.00 3.64
CA ARG A 158 -3.80 20.65 3.44
C ARG A 158 -3.99 21.10 2.00
N LYS A 159 -2.98 21.76 1.42
CA LYS A 159 -3.06 22.29 0.06
C LYS A 159 -3.19 21.17 -0.98
N GLU A 160 -2.42 20.08 -0.85
CA GLU A 160 -2.50 18.95 -1.79
C GLU A 160 -3.89 18.29 -1.75
N ILE A 161 -4.50 18.16 -0.55
CA ILE A 161 -5.88 17.65 -0.40
C ILE A 161 -6.89 18.63 -0.98
N ALA A 162 -6.79 19.92 -0.67
CA ALA A 162 -7.72 20.95 -1.14
C ALA A 162 -7.79 21.03 -2.67
N GLU A 163 -6.65 20.83 -3.33
CA GLU A 163 -6.52 20.85 -4.79
C GLU A 163 -6.81 19.49 -5.45
N GLY A 164 -7.16 18.47 -4.69
CA GLY A 164 -7.49 17.13 -5.18
C GLY A 164 -6.27 16.30 -5.65
N ARG A 165 -5.04 16.76 -5.41
CA ARG A 165 -3.81 16.05 -5.79
C ARG A 165 -3.36 14.99 -4.78
N ALA A 166 -4.03 14.93 -3.64
CA ALA A 166 -3.84 13.90 -2.64
C ALA A 166 -5.18 13.57 -1.96
N ILE A 167 -5.30 12.34 -1.47
CA ILE A 167 -6.40 11.92 -0.60
C ILE A 167 -5.86 11.43 0.74
N LEU A 168 -6.62 11.68 1.80
CA LEU A 168 -6.40 11.16 3.15
C LEU A 168 -7.63 10.32 3.52
N PRO A 169 -7.62 8.99 3.23
CA PRO A 169 -8.73 8.12 3.57
C PRO A 169 -8.87 8.01 5.08
N ALA A 170 -10.03 8.40 5.61
CA ALA A 170 -10.18 8.58 7.06
C ALA A 170 -11.63 8.48 7.52
N ASN A 171 -12.32 7.37 7.20
CA ASN A 171 -13.70 7.18 7.64
C ASN A 171 -13.84 7.45 9.14
N ILE A 172 -14.85 8.22 9.52
CA ILE A 172 -15.13 8.57 10.92
C ILE A 172 -15.52 7.36 11.77
N ASN A 173 -15.91 6.24 11.14
CA ASN A 173 -16.23 4.96 11.77
C ASN A 173 -15.04 3.98 11.84
N HIS A 174 -13.84 4.42 11.41
CA HIS A 174 -12.59 3.66 11.55
C HIS A 174 -11.56 4.46 12.37
N PRO A 175 -11.83 4.82 13.62
CA PRO A 175 -10.91 5.61 14.44
C PRO A 175 -9.65 4.86 14.86
N GLU A 176 -9.57 3.55 14.61
CA GLU A 176 -8.41 2.68 14.80
C GLU A 176 -7.29 3.00 13.79
N ALA A 177 -7.64 3.42 12.56
CA ALA A 177 -6.67 3.68 11.51
C ALA A 177 -5.79 4.89 11.83
N GLU A 178 -4.50 4.71 11.70
CA GLU A 178 -3.50 5.78 11.71
C GLU A 178 -3.57 6.56 10.38
N PRO A 179 -3.57 7.91 10.41
CA PRO A 179 -3.70 8.70 9.19
C PRO A 179 -2.59 8.42 8.17
N MET A 180 -3.01 8.34 6.90
CA MET A 180 -2.13 8.10 5.77
C MET A 180 -2.58 8.94 4.58
N ILE A 181 -1.65 9.38 3.72
CA ILE A 181 -1.94 10.16 2.53
C ILE A 181 -1.50 9.43 1.28
N ILE A 182 -2.31 9.54 0.23
CA ILE A 182 -2.04 9.01 -1.10
C ILE A 182 -1.96 10.21 -2.05
N GLY A 183 -0.78 10.50 -2.58
CA GLY A 183 -0.56 11.63 -3.47
C GLY A 183 0.83 11.57 -4.10
N ARG A 184 0.95 12.04 -5.35
CA ARG A 184 2.20 11.95 -6.11
C ARG A 184 3.40 12.68 -5.50
N ASN A 185 3.14 13.67 -4.66
CA ASN A 185 4.17 14.49 -4.01
C ASN A 185 4.58 13.95 -2.62
N PHE A 186 4.08 12.79 -2.24
CA PHE A 186 4.40 12.06 -1.03
C PHE A 186 5.12 10.74 -1.39
N HIS A 187 5.59 10.00 -0.38
CA HIS A 187 6.12 8.66 -0.62
C HIS A 187 5.07 7.77 -1.29
N VAL A 188 5.51 6.95 -2.24
CA VAL A 188 4.62 5.99 -2.91
C VAL A 188 4.11 4.97 -1.90
N LYS A 189 2.80 4.79 -1.86
CA LYS A 189 2.12 3.86 -0.94
C LYS A 189 1.96 2.48 -1.57
N VAL A 190 1.86 1.48 -0.73
CA VAL A 190 1.62 0.09 -1.15
C VAL A 190 0.33 -0.42 -0.50
N ASN A 191 -0.60 -0.86 -1.33
CA ASN A 191 -1.79 -1.59 -0.92
C ASN A 191 -1.57 -3.09 -1.00
N ALA A 192 -2.03 -3.83 0.02
CA ALA A 192 -2.11 -5.28 0.01
C ALA A 192 -3.55 -5.76 -0.05
N ASN A 193 -3.89 -6.51 -1.10
CA ASN A 193 -5.19 -7.16 -1.24
C ASN A 193 -5.22 -8.43 -0.39
N ILE A 194 -6.25 -8.55 0.44
CA ILE A 194 -6.59 -9.76 1.19
C ILE A 194 -8.06 -10.09 0.97
N GLY A 195 -8.54 -11.15 1.55
CA GLY A 195 -9.95 -11.52 1.50
C GLY A 195 -10.12 -13.02 1.32
N ASN A 196 -11.17 -13.54 1.93
CA ASN A 196 -11.59 -14.92 1.75
C ASN A 196 -12.33 -15.11 0.41
N SER A 197 -12.47 -16.37 0.02
CA SER A 197 -13.32 -16.75 -1.10
C SER A 197 -14.31 -17.84 -0.67
N ALA A 198 -15.27 -18.15 -1.53
CA ALA A 198 -16.25 -19.20 -1.26
C ALA A 198 -15.61 -20.59 -0.97
N VAL A 199 -14.36 -20.80 -1.33
CA VAL A 199 -13.67 -22.11 -1.26
C VAL A 199 -12.44 -22.11 -0.35
N SER A 200 -11.97 -20.95 0.13
CA SER A 200 -10.69 -20.87 0.87
C SER A 200 -10.64 -19.68 1.81
N SER A 201 -9.85 -19.86 2.87
CA SER A 201 -9.52 -18.93 3.94
C SER A 201 -10.58 -18.77 5.03
N SER A 202 -10.15 -18.46 6.23
CA SER A 202 -10.95 -18.21 7.42
C SER A 202 -10.79 -16.77 7.90
N ILE A 203 -11.66 -16.30 8.79
CA ILE A 203 -11.56 -14.96 9.40
C ILE A 203 -10.19 -14.78 10.07
N ALA A 204 -9.71 -15.81 10.80
CA ALA A 204 -8.41 -15.77 11.48
C ALA A 204 -7.24 -15.62 10.49
N GLU A 205 -7.28 -16.33 9.37
CA GLU A 205 -6.26 -16.22 8.32
C GLU A 205 -6.26 -14.84 7.67
N GLU A 206 -7.42 -14.21 7.47
CA GLU A 206 -7.49 -12.87 6.89
C GLU A 206 -6.93 -11.81 7.86
N VAL A 207 -7.25 -11.91 9.16
CA VAL A 207 -6.66 -11.04 10.19
C VAL A 207 -5.15 -11.27 10.29
N GLU A 208 -4.66 -12.51 10.22
CA GLU A 208 -3.23 -12.82 10.17
C GLU A 208 -2.55 -12.19 8.95
N LYS A 209 -3.14 -12.30 7.76
CA LYS A 209 -2.61 -11.68 6.54
C LYS A 209 -2.56 -10.16 6.66
N MET A 210 -3.57 -9.54 7.25
CA MET A 210 -3.60 -8.10 7.49
C MET A 210 -2.46 -7.66 8.42
N THR A 211 -2.30 -8.30 9.58
CA THR A 211 -1.22 -7.98 10.54
C THR A 211 0.16 -8.24 9.94
N TRP A 212 0.27 -9.29 9.13
CA TRP A 212 1.50 -9.63 8.43
C TRP A 212 1.85 -8.62 7.34
N ALA A 213 0.87 -8.20 6.53
CA ALA A 213 1.08 -7.19 5.49
C ALA A 213 1.53 -5.85 6.08
N THR A 214 0.89 -5.38 7.16
CA THR A 214 1.25 -4.13 7.83
C THR A 214 2.62 -4.19 8.49
N ARG A 215 3.00 -5.33 9.07
CA ARG A 215 4.35 -5.56 9.62
C ARG A 215 5.44 -5.38 8.54
N TRP A 216 5.17 -5.80 7.32
CA TRP A 216 6.12 -5.70 6.19
C TRP A 216 6.05 -4.37 5.43
N GLY A 217 5.16 -3.47 5.85
CA GLY A 217 5.13 -2.10 5.35
C GLY A 217 4.00 -1.78 4.38
N ALA A 218 2.94 -2.61 4.31
CA ALA A 218 1.73 -2.21 3.59
C ALA A 218 1.13 -0.97 4.24
N ASP A 219 0.82 0.03 3.44
CA ASP A 219 0.29 1.32 3.87
C ASP A 219 -1.25 1.32 3.95
N THR A 220 -1.89 0.38 3.27
CA THR A 220 -3.34 0.14 3.27
C THR A 220 -3.64 -1.30 2.92
N ILE A 221 -4.85 -1.73 3.25
CA ILE A 221 -5.37 -3.06 2.98
C ILE A 221 -6.66 -2.93 2.17
N MET A 222 -6.85 -3.77 1.16
CA MET A 222 -8.16 -3.97 0.55
C MET A 222 -8.72 -5.34 0.92
N ASP A 223 -9.91 -5.34 1.50
CA ASP A 223 -10.69 -6.56 1.73
C ASP A 223 -11.53 -6.89 0.49
N LEU A 224 -11.10 -7.91 -0.24
CA LEU A 224 -11.77 -8.42 -1.45
C LEU A 224 -12.60 -9.67 -1.16
N SER A 225 -13.03 -9.87 0.07
CA SER A 225 -13.81 -11.03 0.49
C SER A 225 -15.06 -11.24 -0.35
N THR A 226 -15.29 -12.50 -0.73
CA THR A 226 -16.48 -13.00 -1.45
C THR A 226 -17.01 -14.26 -0.76
N GLY A 227 -18.25 -14.64 -1.06
CA GLY A 227 -18.85 -15.84 -0.49
C GLY A 227 -19.50 -15.59 0.87
N LYS A 228 -19.12 -16.36 1.90
CA LYS A 228 -19.74 -16.28 3.23
C LYS A 228 -18.92 -15.49 4.22
N ASN A 229 -19.62 -14.93 5.23
CA ASN A 229 -19.05 -14.17 6.34
C ASN A 229 -18.32 -12.87 5.91
N ILE A 230 -18.75 -12.25 4.82
CA ILE A 230 -18.11 -11.03 4.27
C ILE A 230 -18.17 -9.90 5.29
N HIS A 231 -19.35 -9.59 5.82
CA HIS A 231 -19.54 -8.53 6.82
C HIS A 231 -18.74 -8.81 8.09
N THR A 232 -18.84 -10.04 8.60
CA THR A 232 -18.12 -10.44 9.82
C THR A 232 -16.61 -10.42 9.63
N THR A 233 -16.09 -10.93 8.51
CA THR A 233 -14.64 -10.89 8.21
C THR A 233 -14.13 -9.46 8.18
N ARG A 234 -14.84 -8.57 7.48
CA ARG A 234 -14.47 -7.15 7.37
C ARG A 234 -14.49 -6.46 8.73
N GLU A 235 -15.47 -6.77 9.60
CA GLU A 235 -15.50 -6.22 10.97
C GLU A 235 -14.24 -6.59 11.76
N TRP A 236 -13.84 -7.85 11.73
CA TRP A 236 -12.60 -8.29 12.37
C TRP A 236 -11.35 -7.61 11.79
N ILE A 237 -11.31 -7.40 10.47
CA ILE A 237 -10.22 -6.69 9.81
C ILE A 237 -10.20 -5.23 10.26
N ILE A 238 -11.29 -4.50 10.13
CA ILE A 238 -11.34 -3.06 10.41
C ILE A 238 -11.01 -2.76 11.89
N ARG A 239 -11.61 -3.50 12.84
CA ARG A 239 -11.34 -3.30 14.28
C ARG A 239 -9.88 -3.59 14.67
N ASN A 240 -9.14 -4.29 13.83
CA ASN A 240 -7.76 -4.68 14.05
C ASN A 240 -6.77 -4.06 13.06
N ALA A 241 -7.22 -3.23 12.11
CA ALA A 241 -6.36 -2.61 11.11
C ALA A 241 -5.84 -1.24 11.57
N PRO A 242 -4.51 -1.08 11.72
CA PRO A 242 -3.92 0.23 12.00
C PRO A 242 -3.78 1.12 10.76
N VAL A 243 -4.15 0.62 9.60
CA VAL A 243 -4.06 1.29 8.30
C VAL A 243 -5.45 1.40 7.67
N PRO A 244 -5.69 2.35 6.75
CA PRO A 244 -6.95 2.44 6.03
C PRO A 244 -7.31 1.13 5.32
N VAL A 245 -8.62 0.82 5.30
CA VAL A 245 -9.18 -0.37 4.67
C VAL A 245 -10.09 0.03 3.51
N GLY A 246 -9.81 -0.52 2.32
CA GLY A 246 -10.65 -0.36 1.13
C GLY A 246 -11.45 -1.62 0.82
N THR A 247 -12.52 -1.47 0.03
CA THR A 247 -13.34 -2.58 -0.46
C THR A 247 -13.81 -2.34 -1.89
N VAL A 248 -14.41 -3.39 -2.46
CA VAL A 248 -15.12 -3.34 -3.74
C VAL A 248 -16.59 -3.70 -3.47
N PRO A 249 -17.46 -2.73 -3.14
CA PRO A 249 -18.81 -3.00 -2.63
C PRO A 249 -19.69 -3.86 -3.54
N ILE A 250 -19.45 -3.80 -4.86
CA ILE A 250 -20.21 -4.60 -5.83
C ILE A 250 -20.07 -6.13 -5.60
N TYR A 251 -18.96 -6.58 -4.97
CA TYR A 251 -18.78 -8.01 -4.68
C TYR A 251 -19.78 -8.49 -3.62
N GLN A 252 -19.94 -7.74 -2.54
CA GLN A 252 -20.93 -8.06 -1.52
C GLN A 252 -22.36 -7.86 -2.03
N ALA A 253 -22.61 -6.80 -2.81
CA ALA A 253 -23.92 -6.58 -3.43
C ALA A 253 -24.31 -7.76 -4.34
N LEU A 254 -23.36 -8.33 -5.08
CA LEU A 254 -23.58 -9.51 -5.92
C LEU A 254 -23.93 -10.74 -5.09
N GLU A 255 -23.27 -10.97 -3.95
CA GLU A 255 -23.60 -12.07 -3.04
C GLU A 255 -25.01 -11.93 -2.45
N LYS A 256 -25.47 -10.69 -2.13
CA LYS A 256 -26.83 -10.41 -1.66
C LYS A 256 -27.90 -10.84 -2.66
N VAL A 257 -27.58 -10.85 -3.95
CA VAL A 257 -28.47 -11.30 -5.03
C VAL A 257 -28.08 -12.71 -5.55
N ASN A 258 -27.43 -13.53 -4.71
CA ASN A 258 -27.03 -14.92 -5.00
C ASN A 258 -26.09 -15.06 -6.23
N GLY A 259 -25.27 -14.08 -6.52
CA GLY A 259 -24.31 -14.13 -7.62
C GLY A 259 -24.91 -13.85 -9.01
N ILE A 260 -26.15 -13.39 -9.09
CA ILE A 260 -26.84 -13.09 -10.35
C ILE A 260 -26.70 -11.59 -10.65
N ALA A 261 -25.82 -11.24 -11.58
CA ALA A 261 -25.53 -9.83 -11.87
C ALA A 261 -26.77 -9.06 -12.35
N GLU A 262 -27.66 -9.71 -13.09
CA GLU A 262 -28.89 -9.13 -13.61
C GLU A 262 -29.89 -8.75 -12.52
N ASP A 263 -29.83 -9.38 -11.35
CA ASP A 263 -30.71 -9.08 -10.22
C ASP A 263 -30.20 -7.92 -9.35
N LEU A 264 -29.03 -7.35 -9.66
CA LEU A 264 -28.53 -6.16 -8.97
C LEU A 264 -29.44 -4.97 -9.21
N THR A 265 -29.71 -4.22 -8.14
CA THR A 265 -30.45 -2.95 -8.21
C THR A 265 -29.68 -1.84 -7.50
N TRP A 266 -30.04 -0.60 -7.81
CA TRP A 266 -29.48 0.55 -7.09
C TRP A 266 -29.75 0.47 -5.59
N GLU A 267 -30.93 0.01 -5.17
CA GLU A 267 -31.34 -0.08 -3.76
C GLU A 267 -30.44 -1.07 -3.01
N VAL A 268 -30.15 -2.25 -3.57
CA VAL A 268 -29.26 -3.24 -2.97
C VAL A 268 -27.84 -2.68 -2.87
N TYR A 269 -27.37 -2.02 -3.91
CA TYR A 269 -26.05 -1.43 -3.91
C TYR A 269 -25.91 -0.26 -2.93
N ARG A 270 -26.90 0.64 -2.91
CA ARG A 270 -26.97 1.76 -1.96
C ARG A 270 -26.95 1.28 -0.51
N ASP A 271 -27.79 0.27 -0.18
CA ASP A 271 -27.81 -0.36 1.16
C ASP A 271 -26.43 -0.92 1.53
N THR A 272 -25.73 -1.51 0.57
CA THR A 272 -24.36 -2.06 0.77
C THR A 272 -23.33 -0.96 1.01
N LEU A 273 -23.42 0.18 0.31
CA LEU A 273 -22.52 1.31 0.56
C LEU A 273 -22.70 1.87 1.97
N ILE A 274 -23.95 2.04 2.42
CA ILE A 274 -24.24 2.54 3.77
C ILE A 274 -23.71 1.56 4.83
N GLU A 275 -23.99 0.27 4.66
CA GLU A 275 -23.47 -0.78 5.55
C GLU A 275 -21.95 -0.69 5.73
N GLN A 276 -21.22 -0.63 4.63
CA GLN A 276 -19.76 -0.63 4.66
C GLN A 276 -19.19 0.71 5.20
N ALA A 277 -19.87 1.82 4.93
CA ALA A 277 -19.49 3.12 5.47
C ALA A 277 -19.70 3.20 6.99
N GLU A 278 -20.82 2.68 7.51
CA GLU A 278 -21.11 2.57 8.94
C GLU A 278 -20.13 1.63 9.64
N GLN A 279 -19.67 0.59 8.96
CA GLN A 279 -18.69 -0.36 9.48
C GLN A 279 -17.30 0.24 9.59
N GLY A 280 -16.96 1.23 8.73
CA GLY A 280 -15.71 1.96 8.81
C GLY A 280 -14.77 1.78 7.61
N VAL A 281 -15.26 1.32 6.46
CA VAL A 281 -14.44 1.25 5.24
C VAL A 281 -14.01 2.65 4.82
N ASP A 282 -12.71 2.85 4.57
CA ASP A 282 -12.11 4.17 4.31
C ASP A 282 -12.19 4.60 2.86
N TYR A 283 -12.22 3.66 1.91
CA TYR A 283 -12.39 3.96 0.50
C TYR A 283 -13.09 2.84 -0.26
N PHE A 284 -13.88 3.21 -1.26
CA PHE A 284 -14.63 2.28 -2.11
C PHE A 284 -14.11 2.27 -3.53
N THR A 285 -13.85 1.08 -4.06
CA THR A 285 -13.67 0.88 -5.50
C THR A 285 -15.03 0.83 -6.17
N ILE A 286 -15.31 1.80 -7.05
CA ILE A 286 -16.59 1.95 -7.74
C ILE A 286 -16.38 2.04 -9.25
N HIS A 287 -16.89 1.03 -9.98
CA HIS A 287 -16.72 0.87 -11.43
C HIS A 287 -17.76 1.68 -12.22
N ALA A 288 -17.90 2.96 -11.91
CA ALA A 288 -18.88 3.85 -12.56
C ALA A 288 -18.48 4.26 -13.99
N GLY A 289 -17.23 4.07 -14.39
CA GLY A 289 -16.71 4.39 -15.72
C GLY A 289 -17.07 3.37 -16.80
N VAL A 290 -17.56 2.18 -16.44
CA VAL A 290 -17.97 1.13 -17.38
C VAL A 290 -19.32 1.50 -18.01
N LEU A 291 -19.30 2.23 -19.12
CA LEU A 291 -20.50 2.66 -19.80
C LEU A 291 -20.95 1.68 -20.90
N LEU A 292 -22.26 1.57 -21.09
CA LEU A 292 -22.86 0.69 -22.10
C LEU A 292 -22.21 0.86 -23.49
N ARG A 293 -21.91 2.09 -23.90
CA ARG A 293 -21.30 2.42 -25.18
C ARG A 293 -19.86 1.92 -25.34
N TYR A 294 -19.14 1.64 -24.24
CA TYR A 294 -17.75 1.17 -24.29
C TYR A 294 -17.63 -0.36 -24.37
N ILE A 295 -18.65 -1.09 -23.92
CA ILE A 295 -18.63 -2.56 -23.86
C ILE A 295 -18.34 -3.17 -25.25
N PRO A 296 -18.98 -2.74 -26.35
CA PRO A 296 -18.68 -3.30 -27.68
C PRO A 296 -17.23 -3.09 -28.14
N ILE A 297 -16.54 -2.06 -27.66
CA ILE A 297 -15.15 -1.78 -28.04
C ILE A 297 -14.22 -2.88 -27.51
N THR A 298 -14.53 -3.47 -26.36
CA THR A 298 -13.73 -4.54 -25.75
C THR A 298 -13.81 -5.88 -26.48
N ALA A 299 -14.77 -6.06 -27.40
CA ALA A 299 -14.94 -7.32 -28.15
C ALA A 299 -13.74 -7.68 -29.04
N LYS A 300 -12.88 -6.71 -29.36
CA LYS A 300 -11.67 -6.92 -30.18
C LYS A 300 -10.44 -7.29 -29.34
N ARG A 301 -10.54 -7.18 -28.01
CA ARG A 301 -9.43 -7.47 -27.10
C ARG A 301 -9.10 -8.95 -27.05
N THR A 302 -7.84 -9.25 -26.81
CA THR A 302 -7.36 -10.62 -26.55
C THR A 302 -7.98 -11.19 -25.28
N THR A 303 -8.12 -10.36 -24.23
CA THR A 303 -8.59 -10.80 -22.91
C THR A 303 -9.97 -10.22 -22.51
N GLY A 304 -10.60 -9.41 -23.37
CA GLY A 304 -11.93 -8.85 -23.12
C GLY A 304 -11.97 -7.91 -21.89
N ILE A 305 -12.88 -8.15 -20.96
CA ILE A 305 -13.03 -7.40 -19.69
C ILE A 305 -12.56 -8.28 -18.53
N VAL A 306 -11.38 -8.01 -17.98
CA VAL A 306 -10.76 -8.83 -16.92
C VAL A 306 -11.07 -8.36 -15.50
N SER A 307 -11.51 -7.10 -15.34
CA SER A 307 -11.98 -6.60 -14.04
C SER A 307 -13.25 -7.31 -13.62
N ARG A 308 -13.29 -7.90 -12.42
CA ARG A 308 -14.50 -8.54 -11.89
C ARG A 308 -15.66 -7.55 -11.77
N GLY A 309 -15.42 -6.37 -11.18
CA GLY A 309 -16.44 -5.34 -11.06
C GLY A 309 -16.86 -4.79 -12.43
N GLY A 310 -15.89 -4.60 -13.34
CA GLY A 310 -16.16 -4.18 -14.72
C GLY A 310 -17.02 -5.19 -15.49
N SER A 311 -16.73 -6.48 -15.39
CA SER A 311 -17.51 -7.53 -16.06
C SER A 311 -18.92 -7.69 -15.48
N ILE A 312 -19.10 -7.58 -14.18
CA ILE A 312 -20.41 -7.58 -13.53
C ILE A 312 -21.29 -6.44 -14.08
N MET A 313 -20.73 -5.22 -14.12
CA MET A 313 -21.47 -4.05 -14.63
C MET A 313 -21.71 -4.15 -16.13
N ALA A 314 -20.78 -4.64 -16.91
CA ALA A 314 -20.95 -4.88 -18.34
C ALA A 314 -22.09 -5.89 -18.62
N GLN A 315 -22.14 -7.00 -17.88
CA GLN A 315 -23.21 -7.99 -17.96
C GLN A 315 -24.57 -7.35 -17.62
N TRP A 316 -24.63 -6.58 -16.53
CA TRP A 316 -25.85 -5.88 -16.11
C TRP A 316 -26.36 -4.91 -17.20
N CYS A 317 -25.46 -4.07 -17.74
CA CYS A 317 -25.81 -3.12 -18.79
C CYS A 317 -26.34 -3.79 -20.05
N LEU A 318 -25.71 -4.89 -20.49
CA LEU A 318 -26.12 -5.63 -21.67
C LEU A 318 -27.47 -6.35 -21.48
N PHE A 319 -27.68 -6.95 -20.30
CA PHE A 319 -28.95 -7.63 -20.02
C PHE A 319 -30.14 -6.68 -19.99
N HIS A 320 -29.99 -5.54 -19.29
CA HIS A 320 -31.07 -4.58 -19.14
C HIS A 320 -31.19 -3.57 -20.28
N HIS A 321 -30.22 -3.52 -21.21
CA HIS A 321 -30.12 -2.46 -22.24
C HIS A 321 -30.20 -1.06 -21.61
N LYS A 322 -29.53 -0.87 -20.46
CA LYS A 322 -29.51 0.37 -19.68
C LYS A 322 -28.08 0.78 -19.37
N GLU A 323 -27.92 2.08 -19.11
CA GLU A 323 -26.65 2.61 -18.63
C GLU A 323 -26.35 2.15 -17.21
N ASN A 324 -25.07 1.98 -16.91
CA ASN A 324 -24.53 1.61 -15.61
C ASN A 324 -25.17 2.44 -14.49
N PHE A 325 -25.85 1.79 -13.55
CA PHE A 325 -26.52 2.49 -12.44
C PHE A 325 -25.53 3.16 -11.49
N LEU A 326 -24.27 2.74 -11.41
CA LEU A 326 -23.24 3.41 -10.64
C LEU A 326 -22.90 4.81 -11.23
N TYR A 327 -22.99 4.93 -12.56
CA TYR A 327 -22.82 6.19 -13.26
C TYR A 327 -24.07 7.08 -13.09
N THR A 328 -25.26 6.52 -13.29
CA THR A 328 -26.50 7.32 -13.26
C THR A 328 -26.89 7.80 -11.86
N HIS A 329 -26.41 7.13 -10.80
CA HIS A 329 -26.62 7.50 -9.38
C HIS A 329 -25.34 8.05 -8.72
N PHE A 330 -24.38 8.52 -9.51
CA PHE A 330 -23.07 8.91 -8.97
C PHE A 330 -23.13 10.05 -7.95
N GLU A 331 -24.00 11.05 -8.16
CA GLU A 331 -24.20 12.13 -7.18
C GLU A 331 -24.80 11.62 -5.86
N GLU A 332 -25.71 10.63 -5.91
CA GLU A 332 -26.25 9.99 -4.70
C GLU A 332 -25.16 9.21 -3.94
N ILE A 333 -24.21 8.58 -4.66
CA ILE A 333 -23.05 7.93 -4.06
C ILE A 333 -22.18 8.98 -3.34
N CYS A 334 -21.92 10.14 -3.97
CA CYS A 334 -21.18 11.23 -3.34
C CYS A 334 -21.86 11.72 -2.05
N GLU A 335 -23.21 11.84 -2.06
CA GLU A 335 -23.98 12.24 -0.87
C GLU A 335 -23.86 11.23 0.29
N ILE A 336 -23.75 9.93 0.00
CA ILE A 336 -23.48 8.91 1.01
C ILE A 336 -22.05 9.06 1.54
N MET A 337 -21.06 9.12 0.65
CA MET A 337 -19.65 9.08 1.02
C MET A 337 -19.23 10.28 1.87
N LYS A 338 -19.75 11.48 1.58
CA LYS A 338 -19.43 12.69 2.34
C LYS A 338 -19.92 12.65 3.79
N GLN A 339 -20.91 11.80 4.11
CA GLN A 339 -21.44 11.69 5.47
C GLN A 339 -20.48 10.94 6.42
N TYR A 340 -19.57 10.15 5.86
CA TYR A 340 -18.70 9.24 6.63
C TYR A 340 -17.21 9.49 6.37
N ASP A 341 -16.86 10.42 5.50
CA ASP A 341 -15.49 10.66 4.99
C ASP A 341 -14.90 9.41 4.31
N VAL A 342 -15.69 8.79 3.43
CA VAL A 342 -15.23 7.72 2.56
C VAL A 342 -14.68 8.31 1.26
N SER A 343 -13.51 7.84 0.81
CA SER A 343 -12.88 8.28 -0.44
C SER A 343 -13.26 7.37 -1.61
N PHE A 344 -13.28 7.91 -2.83
CA PHE A 344 -13.37 7.09 -4.04
C PHE A 344 -12.01 6.47 -4.40
N SER A 345 -12.04 5.19 -4.77
CA SER A 345 -11.14 4.57 -5.72
C SER A 345 -11.99 4.35 -6.99
N LEU A 346 -11.90 5.26 -7.98
CA LEU A 346 -12.68 5.11 -9.21
C LEU A 346 -12.10 3.95 -10.04
N GLY A 347 -12.85 2.86 -10.10
CA GLY A 347 -12.40 1.57 -10.62
C GLY A 347 -12.19 1.57 -12.14
N ASP A 348 -11.08 1.00 -12.59
CA ASP A 348 -10.72 0.78 -13.98
C ASP A 348 -11.34 -0.52 -14.52
N GLY A 349 -12.65 -0.56 -14.63
CA GLY A 349 -13.38 -1.75 -15.07
C GLY A 349 -13.03 -2.23 -16.47
N LEU A 350 -12.49 -1.36 -17.31
CA LEU A 350 -12.03 -1.66 -18.66
C LEU A 350 -10.51 -1.64 -18.80
N ARG A 351 -9.76 -1.87 -17.69
CA ARG A 351 -8.31 -2.02 -17.75
C ARG A 351 -7.89 -3.16 -18.66
N PRO A 352 -6.73 -3.08 -19.35
CA PRO A 352 -6.20 -4.18 -20.15
C PRO A 352 -5.81 -5.36 -19.26
N GLY A 353 -6.11 -6.58 -19.71
CA GLY A 353 -5.75 -7.83 -19.05
C GLY A 353 -4.60 -8.56 -19.75
N SER A 354 -4.00 -7.94 -20.74
CA SER A 354 -2.80 -8.42 -21.44
C SER A 354 -2.03 -7.26 -22.05
N ILE A 355 -0.75 -7.50 -22.34
CA ILE A 355 0.10 -6.53 -23.04
C ILE A 355 -0.48 -6.14 -24.41
N ALA A 356 -1.17 -7.07 -25.08
CA ALA A 356 -1.76 -6.84 -26.40
C ALA A 356 -2.91 -5.81 -26.38
N ASP A 357 -3.57 -5.65 -25.23
CA ASP A 357 -4.73 -4.76 -25.05
C ASP A 357 -4.34 -3.41 -24.41
N ALA A 358 -3.05 -3.19 -24.11
CA ALA A 358 -2.58 -2.00 -23.41
C ALA A 358 -2.83 -0.70 -24.19
N ASN A 359 -3.27 0.34 -23.48
CA ASN A 359 -3.50 1.69 -24.03
C ASN A 359 -4.52 1.71 -25.20
N ASP A 360 -5.48 0.80 -25.19
CA ASP A 360 -6.51 0.75 -26.23
C ASP A 360 -7.61 1.81 -26.03
N GLU A 361 -8.51 1.90 -27.01
CA GLU A 361 -9.63 2.83 -27.01
C GLU A 361 -10.57 2.62 -25.81
N ALA A 362 -10.82 1.38 -25.40
CA ALA A 362 -11.72 1.09 -24.28
C ALA A 362 -11.14 1.58 -22.95
N GLN A 363 -9.86 1.36 -22.70
CA GLN A 363 -9.17 1.84 -21.51
C GLN A 363 -9.23 3.38 -21.40
N PHE A 364 -8.88 4.08 -22.45
CA PHE A 364 -8.84 5.55 -22.41
C PHE A 364 -10.22 6.20 -22.45
N SER A 365 -11.21 5.59 -23.10
CA SER A 365 -12.61 6.07 -23.02
C SER A 365 -13.17 5.97 -21.59
N GLU A 366 -12.85 4.89 -20.87
CA GLU A 366 -13.17 4.80 -19.44
C GLU A 366 -12.45 5.88 -18.63
N LEU A 367 -11.15 6.09 -18.87
CA LEU A 367 -10.36 7.11 -18.16
C LEU A 367 -10.96 8.53 -18.35
N GLU A 368 -11.43 8.87 -19.55
CA GLU A 368 -12.14 10.14 -19.80
C GLU A 368 -13.39 10.27 -18.91
N THR A 369 -14.16 9.20 -18.78
CA THR A 369 -15.33 9.16 -17.88
C THR A 369 -14.92 9.28 -16.42
N LEU A 370 -13.82 8.62 -16.00
CA LEU A 370 -13.31 8.76 -14.62
C LEU A 370 -12.89 10.20 -14.32
N GLY A 371 -12.30 10.92 -15.29
CA GLY A 371 -12.00 12.34 -15.17
C GLY A 371 -13.25 13.24 -15.07
N GLU A 372 -14.36 12.88 -15.74
CA GLU A 372 -15.66 13.53 -15.58
C GLU A 372 -16.22 13.32 -14.17
N LEU A 373 -16.24 12.07 -13.70
CA LEU A 373 -16.75 11.68 -12.39
C LEU A 373 -15.93 12.30 -11.25
N THR A 374 -14.63 12.45 -11.43
CA THR A 374 -13.74 13.15 -10.48
C THR A 374 -14.20 14.58 -10.23
N LYS A 375 -14.53 15.31 -11.29
CA LYS A 375 -15.04 16.69 -11.16
C LYS A 375 -16.39 16.76 -10.45
N ILE A 376 -17.24 15.75 -10.62
CA ILE A 376 -18.52 15.64 -9.91
C ILE A 376 -18.27 15.38 -8.42
N ALA A 377 -17.45 14.40 -8.06
CA ALA A 377 -17.11 14.10 -6.67
C ALA A 377 -16.50 15.31 -5.95
N TRP A 378 -15.60 16.03 -6.60
CA TRP A 378 -14.99 17.23 -6.04
C TRP A 378 -15.97 18.38 -5.77
N LYS A 379 -17.10 18.46 -6.49
CA LYS A 379 -18.19 19.43 -6.16
C LYS A 379 -18.87 19.10 -4.83
N HIS A 380 -18.85 17.85 -4.42
CA HIS A 380 -19.35 17.38 -3.14
C HIS A 380 -18.28 17.35 -2.04
N ASP A 381 -17.04 17.82 -2.32
CA ASP A 381 -15.85 17.72 -1.47
C ASP A 381 -15.49 16.25 -1.13
N VAL A 382 -15.80 15.30 -1.99
CA VAL A 382 -15.42 13.89 -1.82
C VAL A 382 -14.07 13.63 -2.49
N GLN A 383 -13.14 13.04 -1.74
CA GLN A 383 -11.80 12.70 -2.20
C GLN A 383 -11.82 11.59 -3.23
N VAL A 384 -10.97 11.69 -4.25
CA VAL A 384 -10.89 10.73 -5.36
C VAL A 384 -9.46 10.31 -5.62
N MET A 385 -9.22 9.02 -5.75
CA MET A 385 -8.11 8.43 -6.49
C MET A 385 -8.64 7.62 -7.67
N ILE A 386 -7.83 7.48 -8.70
CA ILE A 386 -8.16 6.79 -9.95
C ILE A 386 -7.44 5.45 -9.98
N GLU A 387 -8.15 4.36 -10.25
CA GLU A 387 -7.50 3.08 -10.53
C GLU A 387 -6.92 3.06 -11.94
N GLY A 388 -5.81 2.35 -12.10
CA GLY A 388 -5.06 2.29 -13.34
C GLY A 388 -4.64 0.88 -13.74
N PRO A 389 -4.05 0.73 -14.93
CA PRO A 389 -3.92 -0.53 -15.66
C PRO A 389 -3.03 -1.56 -14.95
N GLY A 390 -3.36 -2.84 -15.19
CA GLY A 390 -2.59 -3.98 -14.71
C GLY A 390 -1.56 -4.53 -15.71
N HIS A 391 -1.69 -4.27 -17.01
CA HIS A 391 -0.80 -4.80 -18.06
C HIS A 391 -0.43 -3.69 -19.04
N VAL A 392 0.81 -3.18 -18.97
CA VAL A 392 1.31 -2.14 -19.89
C VAL A 392 2.79 -2.40 -20.18
N PRO A 393 3.20 -2.54 -21.43
CA PRO A 393 4.60 -2.70 -21.78
C PRO A 393 5.38 -1.41 -21.47
N MET A 394 6.65 -1.53 -21.10
CA MET A 394 7.47 -0.45 -20.57
C MET A 394 7.40 0.86 -21.34
N HIS A 395 7.39 0.80 -22.68
CA HIS A 395 7.42 1.98 -23.54
C HIS A 395 6.10 2.79 -23.56
N LEU A 396 4.98 2.20 -23.08
CA LEU A 396 3.67 2.85 -23.00
C LEU A 396 3.33 3.37 -21.58
N ILE A 397 4.11 3.04 -20.57
CA ILE A 397 3.82 3.38 -19.17
C ILE A 397 3.79 4.91 -18.96
N LYS A 398 4.74 5.63 -19.56
CA LYS A 398 4.80 7.09 -19.43
C LYS A 398 3.58 7.77 -20.03
N GLU A 399 3.17 7.37 -21.22
CA GLU A 399 1.96 7.87 -21.88
C GLU A 399 0.72 7.64 -21.03
N ASN A 400 0.61 6.45 -20.44
CA ASN A 400 -0.53 6.10 -19.56
C ASN A 400 -0.63 7.05 -18.36
N MET A 401 0.50 7.32 -17.68
CA MET A 401 0.54 8.24 -16.55
C MET A 401 0.26 9.69 -16.96
N GLU A 402 0.84 10.15 -18.06
CA GLU A 402 0.64 11.53 -18.55
C GLU A 402 -0.83 11.79 -18.93
N LYS A 403 -1.50 10.81 -19.55
CA LYS A 403 -2.93 10.90 -19.87
C LYS A 403 -3.81 10.97 -18.61
N GLU A 404 -3.49 10.16 -17.60
CA GLU A 404 -4.23 10.22 -16.34
C GLU A 404 -4.09 11.60 -15.69
N LEU A 405 -2.87 12.11 -15.57
CA LEU A 405 -2.63 13.44 -14.97
C LEU A 405 -3.38 14.56 -15.68
N ASP A 406 -3.46 14.51 -17.00
CA ASP A 406 -4.17 15.51 -17.81
C ASP A 406 -5.69 15.37 -17.68
N ILE A 407 -6.23 14.20 -17.93
CA ILE A 407 -7.66 13.90 -17.94
C ILE A 407 -8.28 14.03 -16.54
N CYS A 408 -7.61 13.47 -15.51
CA CYS A 408 -8.08 13.47 -14.13
C CYS A 408 -7.55 14.63 -13.29
N GLN A 409 -6.91 15.64 -13.94
CA GLN A 409 -6.47 16.90 -13.32
C GLN A 409 -5.53 16.70 -12.12
N GLY A 410 -4.69 15.65 -12.16
CA GLY A 410 -3.70 15.33 -11.15
C GLY A 410 -4.26 14.66 -9.90
N ALA A 411 -5.47 14.10 -9.95
CA ALA A 411 -5.96 13.19 -8.92
C ALA A 411 -4.96 12.04 -8.72
N PRO A 412 -4.82 11.47 -7.51
CA PRO A 412 -3.86 10.39 -7.28
C PRO A 412 -4.16 9.16 -8.13
N PHE A 413 -3.15 8.61 -8.80
CA PHE A 413 -3.26 7.37 -9.54
C PHE A 413 -2.90 6.17 -8.66
N TYR A 414 -3.71 5.12 -8.70
CA TYR A 414 -3.56 3.86 -8.01
C TYR A 414 -3.50 2.72 -9.03
N THR A 415 -2.34 2.08 -9.20
CA THR A 415 -2.11 1.14 -10.29
C THR A 415 -1.85 -0.28 -9.81
N LEU A 416 -2.37 -1.27 -10.55
CA LEU A 416 -2.07 -2.70 -10.36
C LEU A 416 -0.79 -3.04 -11.15
N GLY A 417 0.36 -2.80 -10.58
CA GLY A 417 1.64 -2.91 -11.27
C GLY A 417 2.01 -1.61 -11.99
N PRO A 418 2.08 -1.58 -13.34
CA PRO A 418 1.61 -2.63 -14.28
C PRO A 418 2.63 -3.74 -14.56
N LEU A 419 2.11 -4.93 -14.92
CA LEU A 419 2.91 -6.02 -15.49
C LEU A 419 3.45 -5.57 -16.85
N THR A 420 4.76 -5.69 -17.04
CA THR A 420 5.44 -5.23 -18.27
C THR A 420 5.53 -6.31 -19.36
N THR A 421 5.17 -7.54 -19.01
CA THR A 421 5.11 -8.70 -19.89
C THR A 421 4.23 -9.78 -19.27
N ASP A 422 3.60 -10.62 -20.12
CA ASP A 422 2.69 -11.70 -19.71
C ASP A 422 3.38 -13.08 -19.64
N ILE A 423 4.71 -13.15 -19.89
CA ILE A 423 5.40 -14.42 -20.12
C ILE A 423 5.73 -15.21 -18.84
N ALA A 424 5.50 -14.65 -17.66
CA ALA A 424 6.09 -15.17 -16.43
C ALA A 424 5.06 -15.54 -15.34
N PRO A 425 4.08 -16.44 -15.58
CA PRO A 425 3.20 -16.93 -14.52
C PRO A 425 4.00 -17.49 -13.33
N GLY A 426 3.62 -17.13 -12.10
CA GLY A 426 4.37 -17.44 -10.88
C GLY A 426 5.47 -16.43 -10.54
N TYR A 427 5.80 -15.53 -11.45
CA TYR A 427 6.75 -14.41 -11.28
C TYR A 427 6.09 -13.05 -11.58
N ASP A 428 4.78 -12.97 -11.61
CA ASP A 428 4.03 -11.75 -11.92
C ASP A 428 4.35 -10.60 -10.96
N HIS A 429 4.71 -10.91 -9.71
CA HIS A 429 5.21 -9.93 -8.75
C HIS A 429 6.51 -9.24 -9.21
N ILE A 430 7.36 -9.92 -9.98
CA ILE A 430 8.60 -9.34 -10.54
C ILE A 430 8.29 -8.51 -11.78
N THR A 431 7.53 -9.06 -12.74
CA THR A 431 7.20 -8.35 -13.98
C THR A 431 6.40 -7.08 -13.71
N SER A 432 5.52 -7.11 -12.70
CA SER A 432 4.74 -5.96 -12.27
C SER A 432 5.56 -4.95 -11.47
N ALA A 433 6.52 -5.39 -10.65
CA ALA A 433 7.39 -4.47 -9.90
C ALA A 433 8.24 -3.59 -10.82
N ILE A 434 8.64 -4.10 -11.98
CA ILE A 434 9.35 -3.31 -13.01
C ILE A 434 8.48 -2.14 -13.46
N GLY A 435 7.24 -2.41 -13.83
CA GLY A 435 6.29 -1.37 -14.24
C GLY A 435 5.88 -0.46 -13.10
N ALA A 436 5.70 -1.02 -11.90
CA ALA A 436 5.36 -0.27 -10.69
C ALA A 436 6.44 0.78 -10.34
N ALA A 437 7.72 0.42 -10.42
CA ALA A 437 8.81 1.35 -10.19
C ALA A 437 8.81 2.48 -11.24
N MET A 438 8.56 2.15 -12.51
CA MET A 438 8.51 3.13 -13.59
C MET A 438 7.33 4.10 -13.45
N ILE A 439 6.11 3.56 -13.26
CA ILE A 439 4.92 4.39 -13.18
C ILE A 439 4.89 5.21 -11.89
N GLY A 440 5.43 4.67 -10.79
CA GLY A 440 5.62 5.37 -9.53
C GLY A 440 6.58 6.57 -9.68
N TRP A 441 7.66 6.39 -10.42
CA TRP A 441 8.57 7.49 -10.76
C TRP A 441 7.86 8.58 -11.59
N PHE A 442 7.02 8.20 -12.55
CA PHE A 442 6.28 9.15 -13.39
C PHE A 442 5.13 9.85 -12.67
N GLY A 443 4.63 9.33 -11.53
CA GLY A 443 3.62 10.05 -10.75
C GLY A 443 2.59 9.22 -10.01
N THR A 444 2.51 7.90 -10.23
CA THR A 444 1.57 7.05 -9.46
C THR A 444 1.81 7.21 -7.95
N ALA A 445 0.72 7.37 -7.21
CA ALA A 445 0.73 7.67 -5.79
C ALA A 445 0.62 6.42 -4.91
N MET A 446 -0.05 5.38 -5.39
CA MET A 446 -0.23 4.11 -4.71
C MET A 446 -0.12 2.94 -5.68
N LEU A 447 0.51 1.88 -5.22
CA LEU A 447 0.72 0.65 -5.96
C LEU A 447 -0.10 -0.48 -5.30
N CYS A 448 -0.93 -1.15 -6.08
CA CYS A 448 -1.53 -2.41 -5.67
C CYS A 448 -0.50 -3.52 -5.82
N TYR A 449 -0.21 -4.23 -4.74
CA TYR A 449 0.76 -5.31 -4.80
C TYR A 449 0.26 -6.47 -5.67
N VAL A 450 1.22 -7.19 -6.23
CA VAL A 450 1.03 -8.46 -6.92
C VAL A 450 1.84 -9.52 -6.18
N THR A 451 1.24 -10.69 -5.97
CA THR A 451 1.91 -11.81 -5.32
C THR A 451 2.42 -12.83 -6.34
N PRO A 452 3.30 -13.78 -5.95
CA PRO A 452 3.70 -14.87 -6.86
C PRO A 452 2.54 -15.73 -7.38
N LYS A 453 1.38 -15.67 -6.69
CA LYS A 453 0.18 -16.44 -7.06
C LYS A 453 -0.83 -15.66 -7.90
N GLU A 454 -0.49 -14.47 -8.37
CA GLU A 454 -1.36 -13.71 -9.27
C GLU A 454 -1.78 -14.58 -10.46
N HIS A 455 -3.06 -14.51 -10.83
CA HIS A 455 -3.70 -15.35 -11.85
C HIS A 455 -3.71 -16.88 -11.56
N LEU A 456 -3.11 -17.35 -10.45
CA LEU A 456 -2.95 -18.78 -10.16
C LEU A 456 -3.71 -19.27 -8.92
N GLY A 457 -3.87 -18.41 -7.90
CA GLY A 457 -4.55 -18.81 -6.67
C GLY A 457 -4.54 -17.76 -5.57
N LEU A 458 -5.21 -18.06 -4.43
CA LEU A 458 -5.19 -17.18 -3.27
C LEU A 458 -3.82 -17.21 -2.58
N PRO A 459 -3.27 -16.04 -2.22
CA PRO A 459 -2.01 -15.94 -1.50
C PRO A 459 -2.15 -16.41 -0.04
N ASN A 460 -1.14 -17.10 0.46
CA ASN A 460 -0.92 -17.29 1.88
C ASN A 460 -0.08 -16.14 2.47
N LYS A 461 0.23 -16.18 3.78
CA LYS A 461 0.98 -15.10 4.44
C LYS A 461 2.40 -14.88 3.86
N ASP A 462 3.06 -15.93 3.39
CA ASP A 462 4.42 -15.82 2.82
C ASP A 462 4.38 -15.21 1.41
N ASP A 463 3.34 -15.52 0.65
CA ASP A 463 3.07 -14.85 -0.64
C ASP A 463 2.76 -13.36 -0.42
N VAL A 464 1.99 -13.03 0.63
CA VAL A 464 1.72 -11.64 1.04
C VAL A 464 3.02 -10.92 1.39
N ARG A 465 3.90 -11.50 2.22
CA ARG A 465 5.23 -10.95 2.52
C ARG A 465 6.02 -10.69 1.24
N THR A 466 6.09 -11.69 0.37
CA THR A 466 6.84 -11.58 -0.90
C THR A 466 6.30 -10.45 -1.75
N GLY A 467 4.98 -10.35 -1.91
CA GLY A 467 4.32 -9.28 -2.66
C GLY A 467 4.58 -7.89 -2.06
N VAL A 468 4.37 -7.72 -0.75
CA VAL A 468 4.60 -6.44 -0.07
C VAL A 468 6.06 -5.99 -0.20
N ILE A 469 7.02 -6.87 0.10
CA ILE A 469 8.45 -6.52 -0.01
C ILE A 469 8.82 -6.16 -1.44
N THR A 470 8.36 -6.92 -2.44
CA THR A 470 8.61 -6.63 -3.86
C THR A 470 8.09 -5.23 -4.22
N TYR A 471 6.89 -4.89 -3.79
CA TYR A 471 6.29 -3.59 -4.08
C TYR A 471 6.87 -2.44 -3.25
N LYS A 472 7.33 -2.70 -2.02
CA LYS A 472 8.13 -1.71 -1.26
C LYS A 472 9.46 -1.43 -1.95
N ILE A 473 10.09 -2.41 -2.62
CA ILE A 473 11.28 -2.18 -3.45
C ILE A 473 10.94 -1.27 -4.64
N ALA A 474 9.84 -1.53 -5.34
CA ALA A 474 9.40 -0.71 -6.47
C ALA A 474 9.06 0.73 -6.04
N ALA A 475 8.28 0.88 -4.97
CA ALA A 475 7.92 2.17 -4.39
C ALA A 475 9.17 2.95 -3.95
N TYR A 476 10.10 2.29 -3.28
CA TYR A 476 11.34 2.89 -2.80
C TYR A 476 12.24 3.35 -3.96
N ALA A 477 12.35 2.56 -5.02
CA ALA A 477 13.08 2.95 -6.23
C ALA A 477 12.45 4.19 -6.90
N ALA A 478 11.12 4.28 -6.93
CA ALA A 478 10.40 5.45 -7.41
C ALA A 478 10.64 6.68 -6.52
N ASP A 479 10.63 6.52 -5.19
CA ASP A 479 10.87 7.59 -4.23
C ASP A 479 12.30 8.14 -4.33
N LEU A 480 13.31 7.28 -4.53
CA LEU A 480 14.68 7.70 -4.84
C LEU A 480 14.72 8.53 -6.13
N ALA A 481 14.08 8.07 -7.20
CA ALA A 481 14.04 8.76 -8.49
C ALA A 481 13.29 10.11 -8.41
N LYS A 482 12.32 10.24 -7.52
CA LYS A 482 11.60 11.49 -7.20
C LYS A 482 12.38 12.43 -6.28
N GLY A 483 13.48 11.97 -5.69
CA GLY A 483 14.36 12.77 -4.83
C GLY A 483 13.88 12.92 -3.38
N HIS A 484 13.10 11.97 -2.85
CA HIS A 484 12.68 11.98 -1.46
C HIS A 484 13.87 11.80 -0.51
N LYS A 485 14.12 12.80 0.34
CA LYS A 485 15.30 12.87 1.22
C LYS A 485 15.44 11.67 2.16
N THR A 486 14.35 11.21 2.74
CA THR A 486 14.34 10.07 3.69
C THR A 486 14.72 8.75 3.01
N ALA A 487 14.32 8.56 1.74
CA ALA A 487 14.73 7.42 0.94
C ALA A 487 16.25 7.47 0.68
N HIS A 488 16.78 8.61 0.23
CA HIS A 488 18.22 8.77 0.01
C HIS A 488 19.03 8.54 1.30
N GLN A 489 18.60 9.09 2.44
CA GLN A 489 19.31 8.92 3.71
C GLN A 489 19.44 7.45 4.13
N ARG A 490 18.39 6.65 3.96
CA ARG A 490 18.41 5.23 4.28
C ARG A 490 19.28 4.44 3.31
N ASP A 491 19.20 4.73 2.02
CA ASP A 491 19.97 4.05 0.98
C ASP A 491 21.47 4.33 1.13
N ASP A 492 21.85 5.58 1.39
CA ASP A 492 23.23 5.98 1.67
C ASP A 492 23.76 5.29 2.94
N ALA A 493 22.97 5.25 4.01
CA ALA A 493 23.34 4.57 5.26
C ALA A 493 23.58 3.07 5.03
N LEU A 494 22.72 2.40 4.26
CA LEU A 494 22.87 0.99 3.91
C LEU A 494 24.11 0.76 3.04
N SER A 495 24.34 1.61 2.05
CA SER A 495 25.50 1.52 1.16
C SER A 495 26.81 1.72 1.93
N LYS A 496 26.83 2.67 2.89
CA LYS A 496 27.95 2.87 3.81
C LYS A 496 28.19 1.65 4.69
N ALA A 497 27.13 1.11 5.32
CA ALA A 497 27.21 -0.09 6.14
C ALA A 497 27.76 -1.29 5.36
N ARG A 498 27.32 -1.46 4.11
CA ARG A 498 27.81 -2.52 3.21
C ARG A 498 29.30 -2.33 2.89
N PHE A 499 29.72 -1.14 2.57
CA PHE A 499 31.13 -0.83 2.26
C PHE A 499 32.03 -1.09 3.47
N GLU A 500 31.57 -0.75 4.68
CA GLU A 500 32.30 -0.89 5.94
C GLU A 500 32.21 -2.30 6.56
N PHE A 501 31.58 -3.26 5.88
CA PHE A 501 31.34 -4.61 6.38
C PHE A 501 30.60 -4.67 7.73
N ARG A 502 29.78 -3.67 8.00
CA ARG A 502 28.86 -3.65 9.14
C ARG A 502 27.61 -4.46 8.78
N TRP A 503 27.78 -5.80 8.69
CA TRP A 503 26.77 -6.72 8.17
C TRP A 503 25.42 -6.60 8.85
N ARG A 504 25.40 -6.52 10.18
CA ARG A 504 24.16 -6.39 10.94
C ARG A 504 23.42 -5.10 10.60
N ASP A 505 24.13 -3.98 10.48
CA ASP A 505 23.54 -2.71 10.08
C ASP A 505 22.98 -2.78 8.65
N GLN A 506 23.74 -3.39 7.73
CA GLN A 506 23.27 -3.59 6.36
C GLN A 506 21.96 -4.38 6.33
N PHE A 507 21.82 -5.45 7.12
CA PHE A 507 20.58 -6.24 7.18
C PHE A 507 19.45 -5.44 7.82
N ASN A 508 19.70 -4.81 8.97
CA ASN A 508 18.70 -4.05 9.71
C ASN A 508 18.15 -2.85 8.94
N LEU A 509 18.98 -2.21 8.12
CA LEU A 509 18.60 -1.11 7.22
C LEU A 509 17.81 -1.59 6.00
N SER A 510 17.86 -2.87 5.65
CA SER A 510 17.14 -3.42 4.49
C SER A 510 15.63 -3.46 4.70
N LEU A 511 14.87 -3.67 3.62
CA LEU A 511 13.41 -3.85 3.68
C LEU A 511 13.03 -5.21 4.28
N ASP A 512 13.86 -6.24 4.08
CA ASP A 512 13.69 -7.57 4.64
C ASP A 512 14.97 -8.02 5.38
N PRO A 513 15.15 -7.58 6.63
CA PRO A 513 16.34 -7.91 7.41
C PRO A 513 16.45 -9.38 7.78
N GLU A 514 15.32 -10.08 7.93
CA GLU A 514 15.29 -11.50 8.27
C GLU A 514 15.87 -12.34 7.12
N ARG A 515 15.41 -12.09 5.89
CA ARG A 515 15.90 -12.80 4.71
C ARG A 515 17.35 -12.47 4.37
N ALA A 516 17.74 -11.20 4.53
CA ALA A 516 19.10 -10.78 4.29
C ALA A 516 20.09 -11.49 5.24
N MET A 517 19.72 -11.61 6.51
CA MET A 517 20.51 -12.32 7.53
C MET A 517 20.56 -13.82 7.26
N GLU A 518 19.41 -14.43 6.93
CA GLU A 518 19.32 -15.86 6.61
C GLU A 518 20.28 -16.24 5.47
N TYR A 519 20.23 -15.53 4.35
CA TYR A 519 21.06 -15.82 3.18
C TYR A 519 22.55 -15.62 3.43
N HIS A 520 22.92 -14.62 4.23
CA HIS A 520 24.31 -14.40 4.58
C HIS A 520 24.81 -15.50 5.52
N ASP A 521 24.05 -15.81 6.57
CA ASP A 521 24.46 -16.74 7.62
C ASP A 521 24.44 -18.21 7.14
N GLU A 522 23.55 -18.58 6.19
CA GLU A 522 23.50 -19.91 5.58
C GLU A 522 24.83 -20.28 4.90
N THR A 523 25.47 -19.32 4.25
CA THR A 523 26.72 -19.55 3.51
C THR A 523 27.99 -19.34 4.34
N LEU A 524 27.86 -18.86 5.56
CA LEU A 524 28.96 -18.60 6.51
C LEU A 524 28.62 -19.20 7.89
N PRO A 525 28.64 -20.55 8.04
CA PRO A 525 28.13 -21.20 9.25
C PRO A 525 28.97 -20.95 10.50
N ALA A 526 30.27 -20.60 10.38
CA ALA A 526 31.12 -20.28 11.51
C ALA A 526 30.87 -18.84 12.02
N GLU A 527 30.66 -18.69 13.34
CA GLU A 527 30.35 -17.36 13.94
C GLU A 527 31.41 -16.29 13.61
N GLY A 528 32.68 -16.61 13.61
CA GLY A 528 33.75 -15.68 13.23
C GLY A 528 33.74 -15.29 11.76
N ALA A 529 33.15 -16.10 10.89
CA ALA A 529 33.02 -15.77 9.46
C ALA A 529 31.86 -14.79 9.19
N LYS A 530 30.84 -14.76 10.05
CA LYS A 530 29.67 -13.86 9.92
C LYS A 530 30.01 -12.38 10.11
N THR A 531 31.15 -12.09 10.73
CA THR A 531 31.66 -10.71 10.93
C THR A 531 32.88 -10.40 10.06
N ALA A 532 33.24 -11.29 9.14
CA ALA A 532 34.41 -11.12 8.29
C ALA A 532 34.24 -9.97 7.28
N HIS A 533 35.36 -9.36 6.89
CA HIS A 533 35.40 -8.30 5.88
C HIS A 533 35.36 -8.86 4.44
N PHE A 534 34.53 -9.86 4.21
CA PHE A 534 34.19 -10.45 2.91
C PHE A 534 32.94 -11.30 3.03
N CYS A 535 32.28 -11.59 1.94
CA CYS A 535 31.19 -12.59 1.89
C CYS A 535 31.65 -13.86 1.18
N SER A 536 30.83 -14.91 1.26
CA SER A 536 31.11 -16.21 0.62
C SER A 536 31.28 -16.12 -0.90
N MET A 537 30.65 -15.14 -1.57
CA MET A 537 30.69 -14.98 -3.02
C MET A 537 32.08 -14.65 -3.54
N CYS A 538 32.78 -13.68 -2.93
CA CYS A 538 34.11 -13.23 -3.36
C CYS A 538 35.23 -13.90 -2.57
N GLY A 539 34.97 -14.31 -1.32
CA GLY A 539 35.98 -14.77 -0.40
C GLY A 539 37.01 -13.70 0.01
N PRO A 540 38.03 -14.04 0.80
CA PRO A 540 38.90 -13.06 1.43
C PRO A 540 39.88 -12.35 0.48
N LYS A 541 40.13 -12.90 -0.71
CA LYS A 541 41.14 -12.37 -1.64
C LYS A 541 40.61 -11.55 -2.81
N PHE A 542 39.32 -11.71 -3.12
CA PHE A 542 38.73 -11.11 -4.33
C PHE A 542 37.63 -10.10 -4.04
N CYS A 543 37.44 -9.72 -2.78
CA CYS A 543 36.43 -8.71 -2.42
C CYS A 543 36.90 -7.31 -2.85
N SER A 544 36.21 -6.72 -3.84
CA SER A 544 36.53 -5.39 -4.35
C SER A 544 36.42 -4.29 -3.29
N MET A 545 35.45 -4.42 -2.37
CA MET A 545 35.32 -3.47 -1.25
C MET A 545 36.52 -3.54 -0.31
N ARG A 546 37.04 -4.74 0.00
CA ARG A 546 38.25 -4.89 0.79
C ARG A 546 39.46 -4.26 0.10
N ILE A 547 39.64 -4.53 -1.18
CA ILE A 547 40.71 -3.93 -1.98
C ILE A 547 40.60 -2.39 -1.95
N SER A 548 39.40 -1.85 -2.03
CA SER A 548 39.16 -0.41 -1.92
C SER A 548 39.47 0.15 -0.51
N HIS A 549 39.24 -0.64 0.55
CA HIS A 549 39.69 -0.28 1.90
C HIS A 549 41.22 -0.23 2.00
N ASP A 550 41.90 -1.26 1.49
CA ASP A 550 43.36 -1.32 1.50
C ASP A 550 43.95 -0.09 0.78
N ILE A 551 43.34 0.36 -0.33
CA ILE A 551 43.76 1.60 -1.02
C ILE A 551 43.56 2.84 -0.15
N ARG A 552 42.44 2.95 0.57
CA ARG A 552 42.20 4.09 1.46
C ARG A 552 43.13 4.10 2.67
N GLU A 553 43.43 2.94 3.24
CA GLU A 553 44.42 2.80 4.32
C GLU A 553 45.81 3.22 3.84
N TYR A 554 46.22 2.73 2.69
CA TYR A 554 47.47 3.15 2.06
C TYR A 554 47.56 4.68 1.82
N ALA A 555 46.49 5.29 1.33
CA ALA A 555 46.42 6.73 1.15
C ALA A 555 46.60 7.49 2.48
N LYS A 556 45.89 7.02 3.53
CA LYS A 556 45.98 7.59 4.87
C LYS A 556 47.37 7.45 5.51
N GLU A 557 47.99 6.28 5.38
CA GLU A 557 49.35 6.02 5.89
C GLU A 557 50.42 6.85 5.21
N ASN A 558 50.19 7.23 3.95
CA ASN A 558 51.13 8.05 3.17
C ASN A 558 50.76 9.56 3.11
N ASP A 559 49.75 9.98 3.90
CA ASP A 559 49.27 11.37 3.93
C ASP A 559 48.85 11.91 2.55
N LEU A 560 48.23 11.05 1.73
CA LEU A 560 47.80 11.33 0.37
C LEU A 560 46.28 11.44 0.29
N GLU A 561 45.79 12.32 -0.58
CA GLU A 561 44.40 12.23 -1.02
C GLU A 561 44.14 10.90 -1.76
N THR A 562 42.93 10.33 -1.64
CA THR A 562 42.62 9.00 -2.21
C THR A 562 42.87 8.91 -3.72
N THR A 563 42.64 10.01 -4.47
CA THR A 563 42.94 10.12 -5.90
C THR A 563 44.43 10.08 -6.19
N GLU A 564 45.23 10.78 -5.42
CA GLU A 564 46.68 10.81 -5.54
C GLU A 564 47.27 9.42 -5.19
N ALA A 565 46.72 8.73 -4.19
CA ALA A 565 47.13 7.38 -3.83
C ALA A 565 46.86 6.39 -4.95
N ILE A 566 45.73 6.49 -5.63
CA ILE A 566 45.39 5.65 -6.78
C ILE A 566 46.34 5.91 -7.93
N GLU A 567 46.60 7.16 -8.27
CA GLU A 567 47.54 7.54 -9.33
C GLU A 567 48.97 7.08 -9.04
N LYS A 568 49.42 7.24 -7.80
CA LYS A 568 50.73 6.78 -7.35
C LYS A 568 50.85 5.26 -7.40
N GLY A 569 49.85 4.54 -6.86
CA GLY A 569 49.81 3.07 -6.88
C GLY A 569 49.73 2.51 -8.31
N MET A 570 48.97 3.13 -9.20
CA MET A 570 48.93 2.77 -10.63
C MET A 570 50.27 2.99 -11.32
N LYS A 571 50.97 4.08 -10.99
CA LYS A 571 52.29 4.39 -11.55
C LYS A 571 53.34 3.39 -11.06
N GLU A 572 53.38 3.09 -9.77
CA GLU A 572 54.26 2.09 -9.15
C GLU A 572 54.05 0.71 -9.78
N LYS A 573 52.80 0.28 -9.93
CA LYS A 573 52.46 -1.02 -10.55
C LYS A 573 52.75 -1.03 -12.05
N ALA A 574 52.61 0.09 -12.73
CA ALA A 574 53.01 0.19 -14.14
C ALA A 574 54.55 0.13 -14.33
N GLU A 575 55.33 0.64 -13.36
CA GLU A 575 56.78 0.53 -13.35
C GLU A 575 57.22 -0.89 -13.06
N GLU A 576 56.66 -1.57 -12.00
CA GLU A 576 56.88 -2.99 -11.71
C GLU A 576 56.55 -3.87 -12.93
N PHE A 577 55.45 -3.61 -13.62
CA PHE A 577 55.05 -4.36 -14.82
C PHE A 577 56.05 -4.20 -15.96
N LYS A 578 56.58 -3.00 -16.15
CA LYS A 578 57.63 -2.73 -17.16
C LYS A 578 58.93 -3.43 -16.81
N GLU A 579 59.37 -3.39 -15.53
CA GLU A 579 60.54 -4.07 -15.03
C GLU A 579 60.45 -5.61 -15.13
N ALA A 580 59.23 -6.14 -14.96
CA ALA A 580 58.93 -7.57 -15.15
C ALA A 580 58.83 -8.03 -16.61
N GLY A 581 59.18 -7.14 -17.56
CA GLY A 581 59.22 -7.45 -19.00
C GLY A 581 57.94 -7.31 -19.76
N SER A 582 56.94 -6.59 -19.20
CA SER A 582 55.63 -6.29 -19.83
C SER A 582 54.81 -7.53 -20.25
N HIS A 583 54.95 -8.64 -19.56
CA HIS A 583 54.13 -9.84 -19.78
C HIS A 583 53.05 -9.99 -18.73
N LEU A 584 51.78 -10.13 -19.16
CA LEU A 584 50.60 -10.37 -18.32
C LEU A 584 50.51 -11.83 -17.78
N TYR A 585 51.15 -12.76 -18.46
CA TYR A 585 51.21 -14.18 -18.07
C TYR A 585 52.66 -14.64 -18.13
N GLN A 586 53.16 -15.16 -17.03
CA GLN A 586 54.41 -15.93 -16.97
C GLN A 586 54.13 -17.41 -17.12
#